data_5f479eed7e6f013de61e969965d62c5b
#
_entry.id   5f479eed7e6f013de61e969965d62c5b
#
_cell.length_a   1.000
_cell.length_b   1.000
_cell.length_c   1.000
_cell.angle_alpha   90.00
_cell.angle_beta   90.00
_cell.angle_gamma   90.00
#
_symmetry.space_group_name_H-M   'P 1'
#
loop_
_entity.id
_entity.type
_entity.pdbx_description
1 polymer ?
#
loop_
_entity_poly.entity_id
_entity_poly.type
_entity_poly.pdbx_seq_one_letter_code
_entity_poly.pdbx_strand_id
1 'polypeptide(L)'
;MLIVALACALLVVLTTVIHYEALSKLNAGLTSLAIPNRNKLLVVISTAFIAHALEMALYGLSIYLMVNYLGVGTLSGPAGRSWASCLYFSAETYTSLGFGDLTPVGPIRMIAGVEALNGLLLIGWSASYAYIAMERFWNADASRQRQ
;
A
#
# COMPACT_ATOMS: atom_id res chain seq x y z
N MET A 1 0.98 13.28 -21.41
CA MET A 1 0.43 13.80 -20.16
C MET A 1 -0.93 13.21 -19.81
N LEU A 2 -1.92 13.15 -20.73
CA LEU A 2 -3.25 12.61 -20.45
C LEU A 2 -3.20 11.15 -19.96
N ILE A 3 -2.44 10.28 -20.63
CA ILE A 3 -2.26 8.86 -20.25
C ILE A 3 -1.76 8.72 -18.79
N VAL A 4 -0.79 9.55 -18.39
CA VAL A 4 -0.25 9.54 -17.03
C VAL A 4 -1.29 9.98 -16.02
N ALA A 5 -2.04 11.05 -16.33
CA ALA A 5 -3.11 11.52 -15.44
C ALA A 5 -4.23 10.47 -15.25
N LEU A 6 -4.64 9.81 -16.33
CA LEU A 6 -5.62 8.73 -16.28
C LEU A 6 -5.10 7.52 -15.48
N ALA A 7 -3.82 7.15 -15.66
CA ALA A 7 -3.21 6.08 -14.90
C ALA A 7 -3.11 6.43 -13.40
N CYS A 8 -2.74 7.66 -13.06
CA CYS A 8 -2.75 8.13 -11.66
C CYS A 8 -4.17 7.99 -11.05
N ALA A 9 -5.19 8.50 -11.73
CA ALA A 9 -6.56 8.39 -11.25
C ALA A 9 -7.01 6.95 -11.07
N LEU A 10 -6.72 6.09 -12.05
CA LEU A 10 -7.05 4.67 -12.01
C LEU A 10 -6.32 3.96 -10.85
N LEU A 11 -5.02 4.21 -10.67
CA LEU A 11 -4.23 3.60 -9.61
C LEU A 11 -4.73 4.01 -8.21
N VAL A 12 -5.03 5.29 -7.99
CA VAL A 12 -5.60 5.77 -6.73
C VAL A 12 -6.93 5.06 -6.43
N VAL A 13 -7.82 4.95 -7.42
CA VAL A 13 -9.11 4.26 -7.23
C VAL A 13 -8.90 2.77 -6.95
N LEU A 14 -8.08 2.08 -7.75
CA LEU A 14 -7.84 0.64 -7.58
C LEU A 14 -7.21 0.32 -6.23
N THR A 15 -6.15 1.04 -5.83
CA THR A 15 -5.48 0.79 -4.54
C THR A 15 -6.42 1.11 -3.37
N THR A 16 -7.20 2.19 -3.45
CA THR A 16 -8.20 2.51 -2.42
C THR A 16 -9.26 1.42 -2.30
N VAL A 17 -9.76 0.88 -3.42
CA VAL A 17 -10.74 -0.22 -3.42
C VAL A 17 -10.12 -1.49 -2.84
N ILE A 18 -8.90 -1.85 -3.24
CA ILE A 18 -8.19 -3.03 -2.70
C ILE A 18 -8.02 -2.89 -1.18
N HIS A 19 -7.57 -1.73 -0.72
CA HIS A 19 -7.37 -1.45 0.70
C HIS A 19 -8.68 -1.55 1.49
N TYR A 20 -9.74 -0.91 0.99
CA TYR A 20 -11.08 -0.97 1.59
C TYR A 20 -11.58 -2.40 1.69
N GLU A 21 -11.50 -3.18 0.61
CA GLU A 21 -11.95 -4.57 0.57
C GLU A 21 -11.14 -5.45 1.54
N ALA A 22 -9.82 -5.24 1.61
CA ALA A 22 -8.96 -5.97 2.54
C ALA A 22 -9.37 -5.72 4.00
N LEU A 23 -9.53 -4.46 4.40
CA LEU A 23 -9.95 -4.10 5.76
C LEU A 23 -11.41 -4.51 6.06
N SER A 24 -12.31 -4.40 5.09
CA SER A 24 -13.72 -4.78 5.24
C SER A 24 -13.86 -6.29 5.47
N LYS A 25 -13.21 -7.12 4.64
CA LYS A 25 -13.19 -8.58 4.80
C LYS A 25 -12.51 -9.00 6.08
N LEU A 26 -11.42 -8.34 6.44
CA LEU A 26 -10.74 -8.55 7.71
C LEU A 26 -11.70 -8.29 8.88
N ASN A 27 -12.37 -7.14 8.90
CA ASN A 27 -13.31 -6.79 9.98
C ASN A 27 -14.45 -7.81 10.11
N ALA A 28 -15.02 -8.28 9.01
CA ALA A 28 -16.05 -9.31 9.00
C ALA A 28 -15.52 -10.65 9.52
N GLY A 29 -14.30 -11.05 9.15
CA GLY A 29 -13.68 -12.31 9.55
C GLY A 29 -13.17 -12.33 10.99
N LEU A 30 -12.72 -11.22 11.54
CA LEU A 30 -12.12 -11.16 12.88
C LEU A 30 -13.06 -11.58 14.00
N THR A 31 -14.36 -11.38 13.85
CA THR A 31 -15.37 -11.76 14.85
C THR A 31 -15.58 -13.26 14.91
N SER A 32 -15.42 -13.97 13.80
CA SER A 32 -15.59 -15.42 13.69
C SER A 32 -14.34 -16.23 14.09
N LEU A 33 -13.16 -15.58 14.19
CA LEU A 33 -11.94 -16.27 14.56
C LEU A 33 -11.90 -16.62 16.05
N ALA A 34 -11.89 -17.93 16.35
CA ALA A 34 -11.77 -18.48 17.70
C ALA A 34 -10.30 -18.52 18.17
N ILE A 35 -9.59 -17.38 18.10
CA ILE A 35 -8.19 -17.24 18.54
C ILE A 35 -8.07 -16.15 19.61
N PRO A 36 -7.00 -16.19 20.45
CA PRO A 36 -6.75 -15.13 21.43
C PRO A 36 -6.68 -13.73 20.80
N ASN A 37 -7.17 -12.73 21.53
CA ASN A 37 -7.24 -11.36 21.02
C ASN A 37 -5.89 -10.79 20.58
N ARG A 38 -4.81 -11.13 21.28
CA ARG A 38 -3.45 -10.75 20.86
C ARG A 38 -3.08 -11.28 19.47
N ASN A 39 -3.55 -12.51 19.12
CA ASN A 39 -3.26 -13.10 17.81
C ASN A 39 -4.13 -12.47 16.71
N LYS A 40 -5.32 -11.95 17.03
CA LYS A 40 -6.14 -11.17 16.11
C LYS A 40 -5.41 -9.91 15.65
N LEU A 41 -4.64 -9.27 16.54
CA LEU A 41 -3.83 -8.11 16.15
C LEU A 41 -2.74 -8.48 15.13
N LEU A 42 -2.12 -9.66 15.26
CA LEU A 42 -1.17 -10.15 14.25
C LEU A 42 -1.84 -10.34 12.89
N VAL A 43 -3.07 -10.87 12.87
CA VAL A 43 -3.86 -11.00 11.63
C VAL A 43 -4.14 -9.63 11.01
N VAL A 44 -4.51 -8.62 11.83
CA VAL A 44 -4.73 -7.24 11.38
C VAL A 44 -3.48 -6.67 10.68
N ILE A 45 -2.34 -6.73 11.37
CA ILE A 45 -1.08 -6.19 10.85
C ILE A 45 -0.63 -6.93 9.58
N SER A 46 -0.72 -8.27 9.58
CA SER A 46 -0.34 -9.07 8.41
C SER A 46 -1.24 -8.77 7.20
N THR A 47 -2.54 -8.60 7.40
CA THR A 47 -3.47 -8.25 6.32
C THR A 47 -3.16 -6.87 5.74
N ALA A 48 -2.92 -5.87 6.60
CA ALA A 48 -2.52 -4.54 6.16
C ALA A 48 -1.20 -4.59 5.37
N PHE A 49 -0.22 -5.36 5.84
CA PHE A 49 1.07 -5.52 5.16
C PHE A 49 0.90 -6.14 3.77
N ILE A 50 0.07 -7.17 3.62
CA ILE A 50 -0.23 -7.81 2.33
C ILE A 50 -0.95 -6.82 1.40
N ALA A 51 -1.92 -6.05 1.91
CA ALA A 51 -2.61 -5.03 1.11
C ALA A 51 -1.62 -4.00 0.56
N HIS A 52 -0.76 -3.43 1.40
CA HIS A 52 0.27 -2.49 0.98
C HIS A 52 1.26 -3.09 -0.02
N ALA A 53 1.67 -4.35 0.16
CA ALA A 53 2.55 -5.04 -0.79
C ALA A 53 1.90 -5.17 -2.19
N LEU A 54 0.60 -5.47 -2.25
CA LEU A 54 -0.15 -5.52 -3.51
C LEU A 54 -0.29 -4.15 -4.16
N GLU A 55 -0.51 -3.10 -3.37
CA GLU A 55 -0.62 -1.72 -3.84
C GLU A 55 0.71 -1.23 -4.43
N MET A 56 1.84 -1.47 -3.73
CA MET A 56 3.18 -1.21 -4.25
C MET A 56 3.45 -1.99 -5.55
N ALA A 57 3.03 -3.26 -5.62
CA ALA A 57 3.22 -4.07 -6.82
C ALA A 57 2.41 -3.51 -8.02
N LEU A 58 1.20 -2.96 -7.79
CA LEU A 58 0.40 -2.32 -8.84
C LEU A 58 1.06 -1.04 -9.38
N TYR A 59 1.57 -0.19 -8.50
CA TYR A 59 2.33 1.00 -8.91
C TYR A 59 3.62 0.60 -9.63
N GLY A 60 4.38 -0.34 -9.09
CA GLY A 60 5.60 -0.87 -9.72
C GLY A 60 5.33 -1.46 -11.12
N LEU A 61 4.21 -2.21 -11.28
CA LEU A 61 3.78 -2.74 -12.57
C LEU A 61 3.44 -1.61 -13.55
N SER A 62 2.71 -0.60 -13.09
CA SER A 62 2.35 0.54 -13.93
C SER A 62 3.59 1.29 -14.40
N ILE A 63 4.55 1.56 -13.52
CA ILE A 63 5.83 2.19 -13.87
C ILE A 63 6.61 1.32 -14.86
N TYR A 64 6.70 0.01 -14.62
CA TYR A 64 7.36 -0.93 -15.52
C TYR A 64 6.76 -0.92 -16.93
N LEU A 65 5.44 -0.96 -17.04
CA LEU A 65 4.74 -0.91 -18.33
C LEU A 65 4.95 0.43 -19.04
N MET A 66 4.91 1.54 -18.31
CA MET A 66 5.11 2.87 -18.88
C MET A 66 6.53 3.09 -19.39
N VAL A 67 7.54 2.64 -18.64
CA VAL A 67 8.94 2.79 -19.01
C VAL A 67 9.33 1.89 -20.18
N ASN A 68 8.88 0.64 -20.17
CA ASN A 68 9.36 -0.36 -21.14
C ASN A 68 8.51 -0.46 -22.41
N TYR A 69 7.20 -0.20 -22.35
CA TYR A 69 6.29 -0.40 -23.47
C TYR A 69 5.69 0.89 -24.02
N LEU A 70 5.43 1.87 -23.16
CA LEU A 70 4.79 3.13 -23.59
C LEU A 70 5.80 4.25 -23.81
N GLY A 71 7.06 4.10 -23.40
CA GLY A 71 8.09 5.12 -23.54
C GLY A 71 7.78 6.43 -22.79
N VAL A 72 7.00 6.36 -21.71
CA VAL A 72 6.52 7.52 -20.94
C VAL A 72 7.48 7.83 -19.80
N GLY A 73 8.70 8.23 -20.12
CA GLY A 73 9.75 8.54 -19.15
C GLY A 73 10.65 7.33 -18.87
N THR A 74 11.56 7.47 -17.90
CA THR A 74 12.53 6.44 -17.50
C THR A 74 12.82 6.52 -16.01
N LEU A 75 13.34 5.43 -15.43
CA LEU A 75 14.03 5.46 -14.15
C LEU A 75 15.53 5.58 -14.41
N SER A 76 16.15 6.59 -13.84
CA SER A 76 17.61 6.80 -13.86
C SER A 76 18.22 6.10 -12.65
N GLY A 77 19.32 5.36 -12.86
CA GLY A 77 20.02 4.62 -11.81
C GLY A 77 20.34 3.18 -12.22
N PRO A 78 20.98 2.38 -11.34
CA PRO A 78 21.38 1.01 -11.64
C PRO A 78 20.17 0.14 -11.99
N ALA A 79 20.23 -0.54 -13.15
CA ALA A 79 19.17 -1.45 -13.64
C ALA A 79 17.75 -0.85 -13.64
N GLY A 80 17.61 0.47 -13.81
CA GLY A 80 16.34 1.23 -13.65
C GLY A 80 15.15 0.80 -14.51
N ARG A 81 15.34 -0.09 -15.50
CA ARG A 81 14.25 -0.60 -16.37
C ARG A 81 13.81 -2.02 -16.02
N SER A 82 14.45 -2.67 -15.05
CA SER A 82 14.07 -4.03 -14.63
C SER A 82 12.77 -4.01 -13.81
N TRP A 83 12.04 -5.13 -13.80
CA TRP A 83 10.88 -5.31 -12.93
C TRP A 83 11.24 -5.08 -11.45
N ALA A 84 12.35 -5.66 -11.01
CA ALA A 84 12.82 -5.54 -9.63
C ALA A 84 13.09 -4.07 -9.25
N SER A 85 13.73 -3.30 -10.15
CA SER A 85 13.98 -1.87 -9.92
C SER A 85 12.69 -1.04 -9.88
N CYS A 86 11.71 -1.34 -10.74
CA CYS A 86 10.42 -0.65 -10.71
C CYS A 86 9.63 -0.96 -9.43
N LEU A 87 9.66 -2.21 -8.96
CA LEU A 87 9.03 -2.61 -7.70
C LEU A 87 9.72 -1.99 -6.49
N TYR A 88 11.05 -1.98 -6.47
CA TYR A 88 11.84 -1.34 -5.44
C TYR A 88 11.57 0.17 -5.39
N PHE A 89 11.59 0.85 -6.56
CA PHE A 89 11.28 2.26 -6.66
C PHE A 89 9.86 2.58 -6.15
N SER A 90 8.89 1.73 -6.48
CA SER A 90 7.52 1.86 -5.97
C SER A 90 7.50 1.71 -4.43
N ALA A 91 8.19 0.72 -3.88
CA ALA A 91 8.23 0.53 -2.43
C ALA A 91 8.81 1.74 -1.68
N GLU A 92 9.93 2.30 -2.17
CA GLU A 92 10.53 3.49 -1.55
C GLU A 92 9.69 4.76 -1.72
N THR A 93 8.99 4.87 -2.86
CA THR A 93 8.10 6.00 -3.16
C THR A 93 6.82 5.94 -2.34
N TYR A 94 6.15 4.79 -2.33
CA TYR A 94 4.92 4.54 -1.60
C TYR A 94 5.07 4.79 -0.09
N THR A 95 6.19 4.36 0.48
CA THR A 95 6.51 4.56 1.90
C THR A 95 7.10 5.94 2.19
N SER A 96 7.34 6.76 1.17
CA SER A 96 8.05 8.05 1.26
C SER A 96 9.47 7.93 1.82
N LEU A 97 10.11 6.76 1.69
CA LEU A 97 11.48 6.51 2.13
C LEU A 97 12.50 7.27 1.26
N GLY A 98 12.39 7.13 -0.08
CA GLY A 98 13.10 7.94 -1.05
C GLY A 98 14.63 7.93 -0.92
N PHE A 99 15.28 6.77 -1.05
CA PHE A 99 16.75 6.68 -0.99
C PHE A 99 17.46 7.50 -2.07
N GLY A 100 16.80 7.68 -3.24
CA GLY A 100 17.30 8.51 -4.33
C GLY A 100 18.34 7.84 -5.23
N ASP A 101 18.56 6.56 -5.10
CA ASP A 101 19.42 5.76 -5.98
C ASP A 101 18.73 5.42 -7.32
N LEU A 102 17.39 5.44 -7.34
CA LEU A 102 16.55 5.45 -8.53
C LEU A 102 15.73 6.74 -8.57
N THR A 103 15.77 7.43 -9.70
CA THR A 103 15.03 8.69 -9.86
C THR A 103 14.14 8.67 -11.11
N PRO A 104 12.88 9.12 -11.02
CA PRO A 104 11.98 9.16 -12.16
C PRO A 104 12.31 10.36 -13.05
N VAL A 105 12.37 10.13 -14.36
CA VAL A 105 12.64 11.18 -15.36
C VAL A 105 11.48 11.25 -16.34
N GLY A 106 11.02 12.47 -16.63
CA GLY A 106 9.91 12.70 -17.53
C GLY A 106 8.53 12.57 -16.84
N PRO A 107 7.45 12.27 -17.59
CA PRO A 107 6.08 12.29 -17.07
C PRO A 107 5.79 11.31 -15.92
N ILE A 108 6.54 10.21 -15.77
CA ILE A 108 6.37 9.26 -14.65
C ILE A 108 6.64 9.90 -13.28
N ARG A 109 7.27 11.07 -13.21
CA ARG A 109 7.43 11.84 -11.96
C ARG A 109 6.09 12.17 -11.30
N MET A 110 5.04 12.35 -12.13
CA MET A 110 3.70 12.60 -11.62
C MET A 110 3.13 11.36 -10.91
N ILE A 111 3.39 10.17 -11.46
CA ILE A 111 2.97 8.90 -10.81
C ILE A 111 3.65 8.77 -9.45
N ALA A 112 4.96 9.02 -9.37
CA ALA A 112 5.69 8.96 -8.12
C ALA A 112 5.12 9.93 -7.06
N GLY A 113 4.79 11.17 -7.44
CA GLY A 113 4.17 12.11 -6.51
C GLY A 113 2.79 11.68 -6.02
N VAL A 114 1.95 11.16 -6.93
CA VAL A 114 0.62 10.64 -6.57
C VAL A 114 0.73 9.36 -5.72
N GLU A 115 1.64 8.47 -6.06
CA GLU A 115 1.94 7.25 -5.31
C GLU A 115 2.34 7.55 -3.86
N ALA A 116 3.27 8.50 -3.66
CA ALA A 116 3.73 8.89 -2.33
C ALA A 116 2.57 9.44 -1.47
N LEU A 117 1.74 10.31 -2.01
CA LEU A 117 0.57 10.85 -1.29
C LEU A 117 -0.45 9.74 -0.99
N ASN A 118 -0.76 8.90 -1.98
CA ASN A 118 -1.70 7.80 -1.81
C ASN A 118 -1.20 6.78 -0.78
N GLY A 119 0.08 6.43 -0.83
CA GLY A 119 0.73 5.54 0.14
C GLY A 119 0.60 6.05 1.57
N LEU A 120 0.92 7.32 1.80
CA LEU A 120 0.77 7.95 3.12
C LEU A 120 -0.68 7.90 3.65
N LEU A 121 -1.66 8.14 2.78
CA LEU A 121 -3.09 8.09 3.16
C LEU A 121 -3.51 6.66 3.53
N LEU A 122 -3.13 5.65 2.76
CA LEU A 122 -3.51 4.26 3.01
C LEU A 122 -2.76 3.68 4.23
N ILE A 123 -1.48 4.02 4.44
CA ILE A 123 -0.72 3.68 5.66
C ILE A 123 -1.38 4.30 6.89
N GLY A 124 -1.76 5.58 6.83
CA GLY A 124 -2.50 6.26 7.89
C GLY A 124 -3.83 5.60 8.20
N TRP A 125 -4.55 5.14 7.17
CA TRP A 125 -5.80 4.40 7.33
C TRP A 125 -5.58 3.05 8.03
N SER A 126 -4.59 2.26 7.59
CA SER A 126 -4.21 1.00 8.27
C SER A 126 -3.82 1.22 9.73
N ALA A 127 -3.03 2.25 10.02
CA ALA A 127 -2.61 2.58 11.38
C ALA A 127 -3.82 2.91 12.27
N SER A 128 -4.76 3.71 11.77
CA SER A 128 -6.01 4.05 12.47
C SER A 128 -6.87 2.83 12.72
N TYR A 129 -7.01 1.95 11.72
CA TYR A 129 -7.77 0.69 11.86
C TYR A 129 -7.12 -0.24 12.90
N ALA A 130 -5.80 -0.40 12.86
CA ALA A 130 -5.06 -1.23 13.81
C ALA A 130 -5.22 -0.72 15.25
N TYR A 131 -5.18 0.60 15.46
CA TYR A 131 -5.41 1.21 16.75
C TYR A 131 -6.82 0.91 17.30
N ILE A 132 -7.86 1.10 16.49
CA ILE A 132 -9.25 0.81 16.88
C ILE A 132 -9.44 -0.68 17.19
N ALA A 133 -8.84 -1.56 16.40
CA ALA A 133 -8.88 -3.00 16.62
C ALA A 133 -8.21 -3.39 17.95
N MET A 134 -7.03 -2.83 18.23
CA MET A 134 -6.29 -3.04 19.48
C MET A 134 -7.11 -2.60 20.71
N GLU A 135 -7.69 -1.40 20.68
CA GLU A 135 -8.52 -0.89 21.75
C GLU A 135 -9.74 -1.80 22.03
N ARG A 136 -10.40 -2.25 20.97
CA ARG A 136 -11.54 -3.20 21.08
C ARG A 136 -11.11 -4.50 21.75
N PHE A 137 -9.95 -5.07 21.40
CA PHE A 137 -9.46 -6.31 21.96
C PHE A 137 -9.06 -6.17 23.42
N TRP A 138 -8.41 -5.09 23.82
CA TRP A 138 -8.04 -4.83 25.23
C TRP A 138 -9.27 -4.65 26.11
N ASN A 139 -10.27 -3.89 25.65
CA ASN A 139 -11.50 -3.70 26.41
C ASN A 139 -12.27 -5.00 26.60
N ALA A 140 -12.27 -5.89 25.60
CA ALA A 140 -12.88 -7.21 25.69
C ALA A 140 -12.15 -8.12 26.70
N ASP A 141 -10.82 -8.07 26.79
CA ASP A 141 -10.05 -8.85 27.77
C ASP A 141 -10.22 -8.30 29.18
N ALA A 142 -10.25 -6.99 29.36
CA ALA A 142 -10.48 -6.35 30.66
C ALA A 142 -11.88 -6.68 31.24
N SER A 143 -12.90 -6.75 30.40
CA SER A 143 -14.25 -7.13 30.84
C SER A 143 -14.38 -8.60 31.24
N ARG A 144 -13.60 -9.52 30.62
CA ARG A 144 -13.54 -10.94 31.02
C ARG A 144 -12.85 -11.18 32.36
N GLN A 145 -11.87 -10.35 32.73
CA GLN A 145 -11.16 -10.46 34.01
C GLN A 145 -11.96 -9.98 35.22
N ARG A 146 -13.06 -9.27 34.99
CA ARG A 146 -13.94 -8.73 36.05
C ARG A 146 -15.13 -9.62 36.37
N GLN A 147 -15.30 -10.71 35.63
CA GLN A 147 -16.35 -11.74 35.85
C GLN A 147 -15.77 -12.97 36.54
#